data_6f5091dfbdb64c9a3d076b16b26e6c50
#
_entry.id   6f5091dfbdb64c9a3d076b16b26e6c50
#
_cell.length_a   1.000
_cell.length_b   1.000
_cell.length_c   1.000
_cell.angle_alpha   90.00
_cell.angle_beta   90.00
_cell.angle_gamma   90.00
#
_symmetry.space_group_name_H-M   'P 1'
#
loop_
_entity.id
_entity.type
_entity.pdbx_description
1 polymer ?
#
loop_
_entity_poly.entity_id
_entity_poly.type
_entity_poly.pdbx_seq_one_letter_code
_entity_poly.pdbx_strand_id
1 'polypeptide(L)'
;LFKRMVLIALLWVFSSVSLSAKSLLRDDGILVSDLKSMKSELSDAPTWVFEDPKVPYEEMGVAYIPVSNKYLGIEQATLNAKLSLIVVFHEIMLKYKKRFMEQFHESEQTATNISYAIYNYLATKIQVSDTYTNLKSEVAVVKIKLVGCQIEQIKRYLKASVENLNDNEIAYIANVAQKEFGSVCALR
;
A
#
# COMPACT_ATOMS: atom_id res chain seq x y z
N LEU A 1 21.13 24.69 -9.91
CA LEU A 1 20.32 24.35 -11.11
C LEU A 1 20.12 22.82 -11.20
N PHE A 2 21.15 22.00 -11.04
CA PHE A 2 21.10 20.53 -11.19
C PHE A 2 20.16 19.84 -10.18
N LYS A 3 20.14 20.28 -8.91
CA LYS A 3 19.22 19.74 -7.87
C LYS A 3 17.74 19.99 -8.16
N ARG A 4 17.40 21.11 -8.82
CA ARG A 4 16.01 21.42 -9.21
C ARG A 4 15.52 20.57 -10.40
N MET A 5 16.42 20.23 -11.36
CA MET A 5 16.05 19.39 -12.48
C MET A 5 15.77 17.92 -12.08
N VAL A 6 16.54 17.38 -11.12
CA VAL A 6 16.30 16.02 -10.63
C VAL A 6 14.97 15.90 -9.88
N LEU A 7 14.57 16.94 -9.12
CA LEU A 7 13.30 16.96 -8.41
C LEU A 7 12.10 17.02 -9.38
N ILE A 8 12.21 17.79 -10.46
CA ILE A 8 11.16 17.90 -11.49
C ILE A 8 11.02 16.58 -12.27
N ALA A 9 12.13 15.90 -12.58
CA ALA A 9 12.08 14.59 -13.25
C ALA A 9 11.42 13.51 -12.38
N LEU A 10 11.63 13.51 -11.05
CA LEU A 10 10.94 12.61 -10.12
C LEU A 10 9.45 12.93 -10.02
N LEU A 11 9.04 14.19 -10.03
CA LEU A 11 7.62 14.59 -10.01
C LEU A 11 6.86 14.18 -11.28
N TRP A 12 7.51 14.18 -12.46
CA TRP A 12 6.91 13.72 -13.72
C TRP A 12 6.72 12.20 -13.75
N VAL A 13 7.60 11.43 -13.12
CA VAL A 13 7.46 9.98 -13.01
C VAL A 13 6.27 9.62 -12.12
N PHE A 14 5.99 10.40 -11.07
CA PHE A 14 4.87 10.10 -10.15
C PHE A 14 3.49 10.58 -10.65
N SER A 15 3.42 11.63 -11.46
CA SER A 15 2.12 12.06 -12.04
C SER A 15 1.63 11.14 -13.16
N SER A 16 2.51 10.36 -13.78
CA SER A 16 2.14 9.32 -14.75
C SER A 16 1.81 7.96 -14.10
N VAL A 17 2.17 7.73 -12.83
CA VAL A 17 1.95 6.46 -12.12
C VAL A 17 0.47 6.24 -11.77
N SER A 18 -0.32 7.30 -11.55
CA SER A 18 -1.74 7.15 -11.19
C SER A 18 -2.63 6.63 -12.33
N LEU A 19 -2.23 6.82 -13.60
CA LEU A 19 -2.93 6.22 -14.75
C LEU A 19 -2.28 4.91 -15.22
N SER A 20 -0.99 4.71 -14.95
CA SER A 20 -0.23 3.52 -15.37
C SER A 20 -0.26 2.36 -14.37
N ALA A 21 -0.59 2.58 -13.09
CA ALA A 21 -0.61 1.47 -12.12
C ALA A 21 -1.62 0.38 -12.54
N LYS A 22 -2.77 0.77 -13.10
CA LYS A 22 -3.73 -0.19 -13.68
C LYS A 22 -3.25 -0.82 -14.99
N SER A 23 -2.35 -0.18 -15.73
CA SER A 23 -1.83 -0.71 -17.00
C SER A 23 -0.51 -1.47 -16.83
N LEU A 24 0.32 -1.11 -15.84
CA LEU A 24 1.55 -1.86 -15.52
C LEU A 24 1.25 -3.23 -14.89
N LEU A 25 0.09 -3.39 -14.24
CA LEU A 25 -0.42 -4.68 -13.79
C LEU A 25 -1.05 -5.51 -14.93
N ARG A 26 -1.09 -4.99 -16.15
CA ARG A 26 -1.90 -5.54 -17.24
C ARG A 26 -1.11 -6.29 -18.30
N ASP A 27 0.20 -6.11 -18.40
CA ASP A 27 0.92 -6.63 -19.57
C ASP A 27 1.51 -8.03 -19.43
N ASP A 28 1.77 -8.56 -18.21
CA ASP A 28 2.31 -9.92 -18.05
C ASP A 28 1.92 -10.64 -16.75
N GLY A 29 0.86 -10.22 -16.05
CA GLY A 29 0.54 -10.73 -14.71
C GLY A 29 -0.81 -11.46 -14.62
N ILE A 30 -0.83 -12.60 -13.94
CA ILE A 30 -2.06 -13.19 -13.43
C ILE A 30 -2.69 -12.19 -12.45
N LEU A 31 -3.96 -11.84 -12.68
CA LEU A 31 -4.71 -11.01 -11.76
C LEU A 31 -5.28 -11.86 -10.63
N VAL A 32 -5.49 -11.26 -9.46
CA VAL A 32 -6.18 -11.94 -8.33
C VAL A 32 -7.56 -12.47 -8.78
N SER A 33 -8.26 -11.75 -9.65
CA SER A 33 -9.53 -12.19 -10.27
C SER A 33 -9.43 -13.49 -11.04
N ASP A 34 -8.26 -13.80 -11.60
CA ASP A 34 -8.06 -14.97 -12.43
C ASP A 34 -7.89 -16.26 -11.60
N LEU A 35 -7.50 -16.12 -10.32
CA LEU A 35 -7.34 -17.25 -9.41
C LEU A 35 -8.63 -18.09 -9.30
N LYS A 36 -9.80 -17.44 -9.33
CA LYS A 36 -11.08 -18.14 -9.24
C LYS A 36 -11.31 -19.07 -10.45
N SER A 37 -10.86 -18.66 -11.64
CA SER A 37 -10.93 -19.48 -12.86
C SER A 37 -9.90 -20.61 -12.87
N MET A 38 -8.78 -20.46 -12.16
CA MET A 38 -7.71 -21.44 -12.04
C MET A 38 -7.95 -22.47 -10.93
N LYS A 39 -9.11 -22.49 -10.28
CA LYS A 39 -9.39 -23.34 -9.10
C LYS A 39 -9.21 -24.83 -9.39
N SER A 40 -9.50 -25.30 -10.61
CA SER A 40 -9.28 -26.70 -11.01
C SER A 40 -7.79 -27.05 -11.17
N GLU A 41 -6.98 -26.11 -11.61
CA GLU A 41 -5.53 -26.25 -11.79
C GLU A 41 -4.77 -26.15 -10.46
N LEU A 42 -5.30 -25.34 -9.53
CA LEU A 42 -4.78 -25.12 -8.19
C LEU A 42 -5.56 -25.92 -7.14
N SER A 43 -5.87 -27.17 -7.43
CA SER A 43 -6.73 -28.02 -6.58
C SER A 43 -6.15 -28.31 -5.19
N ASP A 44 -4.84 -28.14 -5.01
CA ASP A 44 -4.11 -28.27 -3.75
C ASP A 44 -4.02 -26.95 -2.97
N ALA A 45 -4.52 -25.84 -3.54
CA ALA A 45 -4.44 -24.55 -2.88
C ALA A 45 -5.40 -24.46 -1.68
N PRO A 46 -4.95 -23.80 -0.60
CA PRO A 46 -5.82 -23.52 0.52
C PRO A 46 -6.95 -22.56 0.11
N THR A 47 -8.07 -22.62 0.80
CA THR A 47 -9.30 -21.90 0.45
C THR A 47 -9.11 -20.37 0.34
N TRP A 48 -8.22 -19.80 1.19
CA TRP A 48 -7.96 -18.38 1.19
C TRP A 48 -7.40 -17.82 -0.14
N VAL A 49 -6.78 -18.69 -0.97
CA VAL A 49 -6.27 -18.31 -2.31
C VAL A 49 -7.40 -17.85 -3.24
N PHE A 50 -8.61 -18.36 -3.02
CA PHE A 50 -9.78 -18.09 -3.85
C PHE A 50 -10.80 -17.14 -3.22
N GLU A 51 -10.52 -16.68 -1.99
CA GLU A 51 -11.38 -15.79 -1.24
C GLU A 51 -10.88 -14.35 -1.33
N ASP A 52 -11.81 -13.42 -1.46
CA ASP A 52 -11.46 -12.00 -1.36
C ASP A 52 -11.03 -11.68 0.09
N PRO A 53 -10.07 -10.76 0.30
CA PRO A 53 -9.68 -10.33 1.63
C PRO A 53 -10.89 -9.88 2.46
N LYS A 54 -11.01 -10.39 3.68
CA LYS A 54 -12.16 -10.13 4.57
C LYS A 54 -11.85 -9.12 5.68
N VAL A 55 -10.57 -8.88 5.90
CA VAL A 55 -10.09 -8.00 6.96
C VAL A 55 -9.67 -6.67 6.35
N PRO A 56 -10.01 -5.53 6.98
CA PRO A 56 -9.52 -4.23 6.52
C PRO A 56 -7.99 -4.22 6.39
N TYR A 57 -7.50 -3.65 5.28
CA TYR A 57 -6.06 -3.53 4.99
C TYR A 57 -5.34 -4.88 4.90
N GLU A 58 -6.03 -5.88 4.42
CA GLU A 58 -5.50 -7.15 3.93
C GLU A 58 -5.61 -7.16 2.41
N GLU A 59 -4.54 -7.53 1.72
CA GLU A 59 -4.49 -7.58 0.27
C GLU A 59 -3.79 -8.84 -0.22
N MET A 60 -4.13 -9.26 -1.42
CA MET A 60 -3.46 -10.37 -2.10
C MET A 60 -2.70 -9.89 -3.32
N GLY A 61 -1.55 -10.51 -3.55
CA GLY A 61 -0.81 -10.38 -4.79
C GLY A 61 -0.54 -11.74 -5.40
N VAL A 62 -0.52 -11.76 -6.70
CA VAL A 62 -0.26 -12.95 -7.52
C VAL A 62 0.89 -12.65 -8.45
N ALA A 63 1.71 -13.66 -8.72
CA ALA A 63 2.75 -13.57 -9.73
C ALA A 63 3.03 -14.94 -10.35
N TYR A 64 3.58 -14.94 -11.56
CA TYR A 64 4.19 -16.14 -12.14
C TYR A 64 5.50 -16.47 -11.44
N ILE A 65 5.79 -17.76 -11.33
CA ILE A 65 7.09 -18.26 -10.86
C ILE A 65 7.99 -18.42 -12.09
N PRO A 66 8.98 -17.52 -12.29
CA PRO A 66 9.87 -17.64 -13.43
C PRO A 66 10.79 -18.84 -13.26
N VAL A 67 10.76 -19.72 -14.24
CA VAL A 67 11.67 -20.88 -14.44
C VAL A 67 12.32 -21.40 -13.15
N SER A 68 11.53 -22.15 -12.36
CA SER A 68 11.98 -22.88 -11.14
C SER A 68 12.48 -22.00 -9.96
N ASN A 69 12.35 -20.70 -10.01
CA ASN A 69 12.70 -19.84 -8.87
C ASN A 69 11.46 -19.34 -8.12
N LYS A 70 10.96 -20.18 -7.20
CA LYS A 70 9.79 -19.83 -6.35
C LYS A 70 9.97 -18.54 -5.53
N TYR A 71 11.21 -18.21 -5.15
CA TYR A 71 11.47 -17.03 -4.34
C TYR A 71 11.20 -15.75 -5.11
N LEU A 72 11.57 -15.68 -6.39
CA LEU A 72 11.25 -14.53 -7.23
C LEU A 72 9.73 -14.37 -7.43
N GLY A 73 9.01 -15.47 -7.61
CA GLY A 73 7.55 -15.44 -7.68
C GLY A 73 6.92 -14.91 -6.38
N ILE A 74 7.40 -15.35 -5.22
CA ILE A 74 6.92 -14.86 -3.91
C ILE A 74 7.24 -13.38 -3.72
N GLU A 75 8.45 -12.93 -4.07
CA GLU A 75 8.83 -11.52 -3.98
C GLU A 75 7.97 -10.65 -4.89
N GLN A 76 7.73 -11.07 -6.12
CA GLN A 76 6.88 -10.35 -7.07
C GLN A 76 5.41 -10.32 -6.60
N ALA A 77 4.86 -11.43 -6.13
CA ALA A 77 3.52 -11.49 -5.55
C ALA A 77 3.40 -10.59 -4.32
N THR A 78 4.43 -10.56 -3.46
CA THR A 78 4.48 -9.66 -2.30
C THR A 78 4.47 -8.19 -2.73
N LEU A 79 5.24 -7.85 -3.76
CA LEU A 79 5.27 -6.50 -4.31
C LEU A 79 3.91 -6.11 -4.88
N ASN A 80 3.27 -6.99 -5.64
CA ASN A 80 1.95 -6.75 -6.21
C ASN A 80 0.89 -6.53 -5.13
N ALA A 81 0.89 -7.34 -4.05
CA ALA A 81 0.02 -7.14 -2.90
C ALA A 81 0.28 -5.78 -2.21
N LYS A 82 1.53 -5.41 -2.00
CA LYS A 82 1.90 -4.11 -1.42
C LYS A 82 1.43 -2.96 -2.29
N LEU A 83 1.57 -3.04 -3.60
CA LEU A 83 1.09 -2.00 -4.52
C LEU A 83 -0.42 -1.81 -4.43
N SER A 84 -1.20 -2.90 -4.33
CA SER A 84 -2.65 -2.82 -4.12
C SER A 84 -2.99 -2.08 -2.82
N LEU A 85 -2.31 -2.41 -1.73
CA LEU A 85 -2.54 -1.75 -0.43
C LEU A 85 -2.10 -0.27 -0.45
N ILE A 86 -1.05 0.07 -1.19
CA ILE A 86 -0.61 1.45 -1.43
C ILE A 86 -1.70 2.28 -2.09
N VAL A 87 -2.37 1.72 -3.10
CA VAL A 87 -3.47 2.43 -3.80
C VAL A 87 -4.60 2.74 -2.82
N VAL A 88 -4.96 1.79 -1.96
CA VAL A 88 -5.98 2.01 -0.91
C VAL A 88 -5.56 3.14 0.04
N PHE A 89 -4.31 3.14 0.52
CA PHE A 89 -3.83 4.22 1.38
C PHE A 89 -3.82 5.58 0.68
N HIS A 90 -3.42 5.60 -0.58
CA HIS A 90 -3.41 6.83 -1.38
C HIS A 90 -4.82 7.41 -1.53
N GLU A 91 -5.81 6.62 -1.85
CA GLU A 91 -7.21 7.05 -1.98
C GLU A 91 -7.74 7.61 -0.65
N ILE A 92 -7.42 6.97 0.48
CA ILE A 92 -7.78 7.47 1.81
C ILE A 92 -7.14 8.85 2.05
N MET A 93 -5.85 8.98 1.77
CA MET A 93 -5.16 10.26 2.00
C MET A 93 -5.65 11.38 1.09
N LEU A 94 -5.96 11.10 -0.17
CA LEU A 94 -6.55 12.07 -1.09
C LEU A 94 -7.89 12.62 -0.57
N LYS A 95 -8.72 11.77 0.02
CA LYS A 95 -10.00 12.15 0.62
C LYS A 95 -9.86 13.22 1.71
N TYR A 96 -8.77 13.20 2.46
CA TYR A 96 -8.53 14.13 3.58
C TYR A 96 -7.64 15.32 3.21
N LYS A 97 -6.81 15.20 2.16
CA LYS A 97 -5.87 16.22 1.72
C LYS A 97 -6.57 17.58 1.51
N LYS A 98 -7.65 17.61 0.76
CA LYS A 98 -8.40 18.83 0.47
C LYS A 98 -8.92 19.49 1.74
N ARG A 99 -9.54 18.72 2.65
CA ARG A 99 -10.08 19.23 3.91
C ARG A 99 -8.97 19.77 4.83
N PHE A 100 -7.83 19.11 4.88
CA PHE A 100 -6.68 19.58 5.65
C PHE A 100 -6.19 20.93 5.14
N MET A 101 -5.99 21.07 3.83
CA MET A 101 -5.57 22.30 3.20
C MET A 101 -6.55 23.47 3.47
N GLU A 102 -7.85 23.21 3.36
CA GLU A 102 -8.89 24.21 3.61
C GLU A 102 -8.95 24.61 5.09
N GLN A 103 -8.81 23.66 6.02
CA GLN A 103 -8.95 23.92 7.45
C GLN A 103 -7.74 24.63 8.05
N PHE A 104 -6.52 24.32 7.60
CA PHE A 104 -5.28 24.85 8.17
C PHE A 104 -4.58 25.86 7.25
N HIS A 105 -5.17 26.18 6.10
CA HIS A 105 -4.59 27.06 5.07
C HIS A 105 -3.19 26.60 4.60
N GLU A 106 -2.97 25.29 4.65
CA GLU A 106 -1.69 24.70 4.30
C GLU A 106 -1.49 24.55 2.79
N SER A 107 -0.22 24.52 2.38
CA SER A 107 0.14 24.31 0.99
C SER A 107 -0.13 22.87 0.54
N GLU A 108 -0.32 22.71 -0.75
CA GLU A 108 -0.42 21.36 -1.34
C GLU A 108 0.82 20.52 -1.07
N GLN A 109 1.99 21.14 -1.03
CA GLN A 109 3.25 20.47 -0.73
C GLN A 109 3.27 19.91 0.70
N THR A 110 2.85 20.71 1.70
CA THR A 110 2.74 20.26 3.10
C THR A 110 1.79 19.08 3.23
N ALA A 111 0.58 19.18 2.65
CA ALA A 111 -0.41 18.11 2.68
C ALA A 111 0.09 16.84 1.99
N THR A 112 0.88 16.98 0.93
CA THR A 112 1.53 15.86 0.23
C THR A 112 2.61 15.21 1.09
N ASN A 113 3.45 16.00 1.75
CA ASN A 113 4.49 15.48 2.65
C ASN A 113 3.89 14.71 3.83
N ILE A 114 2.77 15.18 4.39
CA ILE A 114 2.01 14.47 5.43
C ILE A 114 1.53 13.11 4.91
N SER A 115 0.95 13.08 3.72
CA SER A 115 0.45 11.85 3.12
C SER A 115 1.58 10.83 2.93
N TYR A 116 2.73 11.26 2.44
CA TYR A 116 3.91 10.40 2.30
C TYR A 116 4.45 9.91 3.65
N ALA A 117 4.49 10.77 4.67
CA ALA A 117 4.95 10.37 5.99
C ALA A 117 4.06 9.26 6.59
N ILE A 118 2.73 9.42 6.53
CA ILE A 118 1.79 8.40 6.99
C ILE A 118 1.98 7.10 6.19
N TYR A 119 2.03 7.21 4.87
CA TYR A 119 2.23 6.08 3.99
C TYR A 119 3.52 5.32 4.32
N ASN A 120 4.65 6.02 4.43
CA ASN A 120 5.94 5.42 4.75
C ASN A 120 5.91 4.70 6.11
N TYR A 121 5.25 5.29 7.11
CA TYR A 121 5.06 4.63 8.40
C TYR A 121 4.23 3.34 8.25
N LEU A 122 3.06 3.41 7.59
CA LEU A 122 2.19 2.24 7.41
C LEU A 122 2.88 1.13 6.60
N ALA A 123 3.68 1.49 5.59
CA ALA A 123 4.44 0.53 4.79
C ALA A 123 5.41 -0.32 5.62
N THR A 124 5.98 0.24 6.71
CA THR A 124 6.82 -0.51 7.65
C THR A 124 6.05 -1.53 8.49
N LYS A 125 4.72 -1.44 8.53
CA LYS A 125 3.82 -2.29 9.32
C LYS A 125 3.11 -3.35 8.48
N ILE A 126 3.41 -3.43 7.19
CA ILE A 126 2.86 -4.47 6.30
C ILE A 126 3.67 -5.76 6.52
N GLN A 127 2.96 -6.84 6.80
CA GLN A 127 3.55 -8.17 6.96
C GLN A 127 2.87 -9.18 6.05
N VAL A 128 3.65 -10.14 5.57
CA VAL A 128 3.12 -11.34 4.90
C VAL A 128 2.41 -12.19 5.94
N SER A 129 1.16 -12.52 5.72
CA SER A 129 0.39 -13.42 6.58
C SER A 129 0.37 -14.85 6.06
N ASP A 130 0.26 -15.02 4.73
CA ASP A 130 0.16 -16.30 4.09
C ASP A 130 0.88 -16.30 2.75
N THR A 131 1.37 -17.47 2.35
CA THR A 131 2.05 -17.68 1.08
C THR A 131 1.66 -19.05 0.52
N TYR A 132 1.30 -19.09 -0.75
CA TYR A 132 1.06 -20.31 -1.51
C TYR A 132 1.88 -20.28 -2.79
N THR A 133 2.44 -21.44 -3.16
CA THR A 133 3.16 -21.60 -4.43
C THR A 133 2.78 -22.92 -5.08
N ASN A 134 2.48 -22.90 -6.37
CA ASN A 134 2.30 -24.07 -7.19
C ASN A 134 3.31 -24.04 -8.33
N LEU A 135 4.31 -24.92 -8.27
CA LEU A 135 5.38 -24.97 -9.28
C LEU A 135 4.89 -25.56 -10.61
N LYS A 136 3.86 -26.38 -10.59
CA LYS A 136 3.30 -27.01 -11.82
C LYS A 136 2.53 -25.97 -12.64
N SER A 137 1.77 -25.12 -11.99
CA SER A 137 1.03 -24.03 -12.62
C SER A 137 1.83 -22.72 -12.65
N GLU A 138 3.06 -22.74 -12.15
CA GLU A 138 3.98 -21.59 -12.10
C GLU A 138 3.38 -20.35 -11.41
N VAL A 139 2.61 -20.55 -10.34
CA VAL A 139 1.88 -19.47 -9.63
C VAL A 139 2.36 -19.33 -8.20
N ALA A 140 2.62 -18.09 -7.80
CA ALA A 140 2.80 -17.65 -6.41
C ALA A 140 1.67 -16.72 -6.01
N VAL A 141 1.09 -16.96 -4.82
CA VAL A 141 0.08 -16.10 -4.21
C VAL A 141 0.56 -15.71 -2.82
N VAL A 142 0.52 -14.44 -2.52
CA VAL A 142 0.91 -13.90 -1.21
C VAL A 142 -0.24 -13.06 -0.67
N LYS A 143 -0.56 -13.27 0.60
CA LYS A 143 -1.47 -12.44 1.36
C LYS A 143 -0.66 -11.59 2.34
N ILE A 144 -0.95 -10.31 2.37
CA ILE A 144 -0.35 -9.35 3.30
C ILE A 144 -1.43 -8.70 4.14
N LYS A 145 -1.04 -8.19 5.30
CA LYS A 145 -1.91 -7.39 6.16
C LYS A 145 -1.13 -6.30 6.88
N LEU A 146 -1.83 -5.23 7.22
CA LEU A 146 -1.33 -4.18 8.11
C LEU A 146 -1.41 -4.68 9.55
N VAL A 147 -0.29 -4.67 10.30
CA VAL A 147 -0.24 -5.14 11.69
C VAL A 147 0.60 -4.23 12.58
N GLY A 148 0.23 -4.17 13.85
CA GLY A 148 1.06 -3.54 14.88
C GLY A 148 1.28 -2.04 14.67
N CYS A 149 0.41 -1.35 13.94
CA CYS A 149 0.48 0.09 13.85
C CYS A 149 -0.10 0.72 15.12
N GLN A 150 0.39 1.91 15.46
CA GLN A 150 -0.03 2.67 16.65
C GLN A 150 -0.19 4.14 16.29
N ILE A 151 -1.32 4.73 16.68
CA ILE A 151 -1.64 6.13 16.37
C ILE A 151 -0.59 7.09 16.99
N GLU A 152 -0.13 6.80 18.19
CA GLU A 152 0.93 7.61 18.83
C GLU A 152 2.28 7.53 18.08
N GLN A 153 2.59 6.41 17.45
CA GLN A 153 3.78 6.32 16.60
C GLN A 153 3.60 7.11 15.30
N ILE A 154 2.39 7.16 14.73
CA ILE A 154 2.08 8.03 13.58
C ILE A 154 2.36 9.49 13.95
N LYS A 155 1.88 9.96 15.11
CA LYS A 155 2.14 11.33 15.59
C LYS A 155 3.64 11.62 15.71
N ARG A 156 4.41 10.71 16.33
CA ARG A 156 5.86 10.86 16.49
C ARG A 156 6.58 10.88 15.14
N TYR A 157 6.15 10.02 14.23
CA TYR A 157 6.72 9.95 12.89
C TYR A 157 6.45 11.23 12.09
N LEU A 158 5.24 11.77 12.17
CA LEU A 158 4.88 13.05 11.56
C LEU A 158 5.73 14.20 12.08
N LYS A 159 5.87 14.32 13.42
CA LYS A 159 6.74 15.33 14.03
C LYS A 159 8.20 15.26 13.58
N ALA A 160 8.69 14.06 13.30
CA ALA A 160 10.05 13.84 12.85
C ALA A 160 10.27 14.02 11.35
N SER A 161 9.21 13.84 10.53
CA SER A 161 9.33 13.74 9.07
C SER A 161 8.78 14.94 8.31
N VAL A 162 7.92 15.74 8.94
CA VAL A 162 7.29 16.91 8.32
C VAL A 162 7.59 18.13 9.15
N GLU A 163 8.28 19.09 8.54
CA GLU A 163 8.65 20.34 9.19
C GLU A 163 7.42 21.23 9.43
N ASN A 164 7.49 22.01 10.51
CA ASN A 164 6.52 23.08 10.84
C ASN A 164 5.08 22.65 11.15
N LEU A 165 4.81 21.36 11.39
CA LEU A 165 3.50 20.94 11.86
C LEU A 165 3.26 21.38 13.32
N ASN A 166 2.15 22.08 13.55
CA ASN A 166 1.70 22.41 14.89
C ASN A 166 0.88 21.28 15.55
N ASP A 167 0.64 21.40 16.84
CA ASP A 167 -0.05 20.34 17.60
C ASP A 167 -1.51 20.14 17.18
N ASN A 168 -2.21 21.18 16.67
CA ASN A 168 -3.58 21.05 16.18
C ASN A 168 -3.65 20.26 14.86
N GLU A 169 -2.71 20.50 13.97
CA GLU A 169 -2.57 19.76 12.72
C GLU A 169 -2.26 18.29 12.98
N ILE A 170 -1.34 18.03 13.90
CA ILE A 170 -0.99 16.65 14.30
C ILE A 170 -2.20 15.97 14.95
N ALA A 171 -2.94 16.65 15.81
CA ALA A 171 -4.17 16.11 16.41
C ALA A 171 -5.23 15.80 15.35
N TYR A 172 -5.43 16.68 14.37
CA TYR A 172 -6.35 16.45 13.25
C TYR A 172 -5.96 15.19 12.46
N ILE A 173 -4.68 15.09 12.06
CA ILE A 173 -4.17 13.95 11.30
C ILE A 173 -4.29 12.65 12.11
N ALA A 174 -4.00 12.69 13.42
CA ALA A 174 -4.17 11.55 14.30
C ALA A 174 -5.63 11.09 14.39
N ASN A 175 -6.58 12.03 14.44
CA ASN A 175 -8.01 11.71 14.42
C ASN A 175 -8.43 11.07 13.10
N VAL A 176 -7.91 11.56 11.97
CA VAL A 176 -8.12 10.92 10.67
C VAL A 176 -7.55 9.51 10.65
N ALA A 177 -6.31 9.33 11.11
CA ALA A 177 -5.67 8.03 11.18
C ALA A 177 -6.44 7.07 12.10
N GLN A 178 -6.95 7.55 13.25
CA GLN A 178 -7.80 6.76 14.14
C GLN A 178 -9.10 6.34 13.48
N LYS A 179 -9.73 7.22 12.74
CA LYS A 179 -11.00 6.94 12.05
C LYS A 179 -10.81 5.90 10.94
N GLU A 180 -9.77 6.04 10.14
CA GLU A 180 -9.57 5.18 8.97
C GLU A 180 -8.84 3.87 9.34
N PHE A 181 -7.86 3.92 10.22
CA PHE A 181 -7.01 2.76 10.55
C PHE A 181 -7.27 2.18 11.95
N GLY A 182 -8.19 2.75 12.74
CA GLY A 182 -8.40 2.35 14.14
C GLY A 182 -8.85 0.91 14.34
N SER A 183 -9.39 0.25 13.30
CA SER A 183 -9.71 -1.18 13.34
C SER A 183 -8.47 -2.10 13.39
N VAL A 184 -7.30 -1.60 12.93
CA VAL A 184 -6.04 -2.35 12.85
C VAL A 184 -4.88 -1.67 13.58
N CYS A 185 -5.01 -0.38 13.88
CA CYS A 185 -4.02 0.42 14.60
C CYS A 185 -4.46 0.66 16.04
N ALA A 186 -3.64 0.23 17.00
CA ALA A 186 -3.89 0.48 18.42
C ALA A 186 -3.72 1.98 18.76
N LEU A 187 -4.45 2.44 19.78
CA LEU A 187 -4.33 3.82 20.31
C LEU A 187 -3.02 4.06 21.06
N ARG A 188 -2.38 2.98 21.57
CA ARG A 188 -1.20 3.05 22.42
C ARG A 188 0.06 2.60 21.71
#